data_86c7219a9e61b151c6fba3c413128617
#
_entry.id   86c7219a9e61b151c6fba3c413128617
#
_cell.length_a   1.000
_cell.length_b   1.000
_cell.length_c   1.000
_cell.angle_alpha   90.00
_cell.angle_beta   90.00
_cell.angle_gamma   90.00
#
_symmetry.space_group_name_H-M   'P 1'
#
loop_
_entity.id
_entity.type
_entity.pdbx_description
1 polymer ?
#
loop_
_entity_poly.entity_id
_entity_poly.type
_entity_poly.pdbx_seq_one_letter_code
_entity_poly.pdbx_strand_id
1 'polypeptide(L)'
;MDDRIVYDGWLKVVQRTVNGKVYDILKDYDAVSAIIVNEKNEILLVKQFRPALMETTLEIPAGTLDNKEESAIECLLRELKEETGISFSNGKIEHVFSYKPMMGFSNSLMKVYLIRTVKERLISNVIHDEDVYEAKWVGLEEIGEKIQSGEILDVKVILAYYYLKSLGTT
;
A
#
# COMPACT_ATOMS: atom_id res chain seq x y z
N MET A 1 -30.49 -4.97 -3.84
CA MET A 1 -29.82 -6.07 -3.11
C MET A 1 -29.63 -5.59 -1.68
N ASP A 2 -30.24 -6.26 -0.74
CA ASP A 2 -30.19 -5.83 0.67
C ASP A 2 -29.05 -6.57 1.36
N ASP A 3 -27.98 -5.82 1.67
CA ASP A 3 -26.88 -6.32 2.49
C ASP A 3 -27.31 -6.28 3.96
N ARG A 4 -27.24 -7.41 4.67
CA ARG A 4 -27.47 -7.48 6.11
C ARG A 4 -26.15 -7.31 6.84
N ILE A 5 -25.99 -6.26 7.65
CA ILE A 5 -24.79 -6.09 8.49
C ILE A 5 -24.77 -7.17 9.57
N VAL A 6 -23.67 -7.91 9.68
CA VAL A 6 -23.44 -8.94 10.70
C VAL A 6 -22.31 -8.60 11.65
N TYR A 7 -21.41 -7.70 11.25
CA TYR A 7 -20.41 -7.08 12.11
C TYR A 7 -20.24 -5.62 11.70
N ASP A 8 -20.22 -4.71 12.65
CA ASP A 8 -20.07 -3.26 12.46
C ASP A 8 -19.01 -2.72 13.43
N GLY A 9 -17.76 -2.91 13.06
CA GLY A 9 -16.57 -2.35 13.72
C GLY A 9 -15.86 -1.37 12.79
N TRP A 10 -14.55 -1.23 12.95
CA TRP A 10 -13.72 -0.47 12.00
C TRP A 10 -13.85 -1.05 10.58
N LEU A 11 -13.76 -2.36 10.43
CA LEU A 11 -14.22 -3.07 9.24
C LEU A 11 -15.67 -3.51 9.42
N LYS A 12 -16.43 -3.60 8.32
CA LYS A 12 -17.80 -4.10 8.34
C LYS A 12 -17.91 -5.40 7.58
N VAL A 13 -18.65 -6.36 8.13
CA VAL A 13 -19.00 -7.58 7.40
C VAL A 13 -20.50 -7.56 7.14
N VAL A 14 -20.88 -7.79 5.89
CA VAL A 14 -22.29 -7.90 5.47
C VAL A 14 -22.55 -9.25 4.85
N GLN A 15 -23.78 -9.74 5.01
CA GLN A 15 -24.28 -10.89 4.27
C GLN A 15 -25.09 -10.42 3.08
N ARG A 16 -24.77 -10.99 1.91
CA ARG A 16 -25.48 -10.75 0.64
C ARG A 16 -25.99 -12.05 0.07
N THR A 17 -27.27 -12.08 -0.29
CA THR A 17 -27.85 -13.23 -0.99
C THR A 17 -27.78 -13.01 -2.50
N VAL A 18 -27.12 -13.95 -3.19
CA VAL A 18 -27.05 -13.97 -4.66
C VAL A 18 -27.49 -15.37 -5.13
N ASN A 19 -28.52 -15.41 -5.93
CA ASN A 19 -29.10 -16.68 -6.47
C ASN A 19 -29.40 -17.72 -5.37
N GLY A 20 -29.94 -17.27 -4.24
CA GLY A 20 -30.31 -18.13 -3.11
C GLY A 20 -29.13 -18.57 -2.21
N LYS A 21 -27.91 -18.18 -2.52
CA LYS A 21 -26.72 -18.45 -1.71
C LYS A 21 -26.28 -17.20 -0.96
N VAL A 22 -25.97 -17.35 0.33
CA VAL A 22 -25.48 -16.28 1.19
C VAL A 22 -23.95 -16.20 1.12
N TYR A 23 -23.45 -14.99 0.96
CA TYR A 23 -22.00 -14.68 0.93
C TYR A 23 -21.69 -13.67 2.03
N ASP A 24 -20.60 -13.90 2.76
CA ASP A 24 -20.02 -12.93 3.67
C ASP A 24 -19.10 -12.00 2.87
N ILE A 25 -19.36 -10.70 2.94
CA ILE A 25 -18.64 -9.66 2.20
C ILE A 25 -17.98 -8.71 3.20
N LEU A 26 -16.69 -8.55 3.10
CA LEU A 26 -15.94 -7.53 3.82
C LEU A 26 -16.17 -6.18 3.13
N LYS A 27 -16.73 -5.22 3.85
CA LYS A 27 -16.78 -3.81 3.46
C LYS A 27 -15.58 -3.12 4.04
N ASP A 28 -14.57 -3.01 3.21
CA ASP A 28 -13.32 -2.36 3.50
C ASP A 28 -13.23 -1.04 2.73
N TYR A 29 -12.31 -0.18 3.13
CA TYR A 29 -12.02 1.07 2.44
C TYR A 29 -11.16 0.80 1.19
N ASP A 30 -11.27 1.69 0.20
CA ASP A 30 -10.27 1.79 -0.84
C ASP A 30 -8.96 2.31 -0.24
N ALA A 31 -7.84 2.07 -0.91
CA ALA A 31 -6.55 2.47 -0.42
C ALA A 31 -5.63 2.97 -1.55
N VAL A 32 -4.59 3.67 -1.16
CA VAL A 32 -3.55 4.19 -2.04
C VAL A 32 -2.19 3.65 -1.63
N SER A 33 -1.27 3.51 -2.57
CA SER A 33 0.13 3.18 -2.27
C SER A 33 1.07 3.81 -3.28
N ALA A 34 2.34 3.99 -2.91
CA ALA A 34 3.35 4.58 -3.79
C ALA A 34 4.54 3.65 -4.02
N ILE A 35 4.88 3.45 -5.28
CA ILE A 35 6.19 2.97 -5.71
C ILE A 35 7.10 4.20 -5.79
N ILE A 36 7.98 4.38 -4.82
CA ILE A 36 8.92 5.50 -4.81
C ILE A 36 10.29 4.95 -5.19
N VAL A 37 10.81 5.40 -6.32
CA VAL A 37 12.09 4.94 -6.85
C VAL A 37 13.04 6.11 -7.07
N ASN A 38 14.28 5.94 -6.65
CA ASN A 38 15.34 6.94 -6.81
C ASN A 38 16.19 6.67 -8.07
N GLU A 39 17.17 7.55 -8.30
CA GLU A 39 18.10 7.49 -9.45
C GLU A 39 19.02 6.26 -9.45
N LYS A 40 19.11 5.54 -8.31
CA LYS A 40 19.90 4.30 -8.16
C LYS A 40 19.06 3.04 -8.31
N ASN A 41 17.79 3.17 -8.74
CA ASN A 41 16.83 2.07 -8.80
C ASN A 41 16.59 1.39 -7.44
N GLU A 42 16.72 2.15 -6.33
CA GLU A 42 16.29 1.70 -5.02
C GLU A 42 14.82 2.11 -4.81
N ILE A 43 14.03 1.23 -4.20
CA ILE A 43 12.65 1.48 -3.79
C ILE A 43 12.63 1.89 -2.32
N LEU A 44 11.83 2.90 -1.98
CA LEU A 44 11.56 3.25 -0.60
C LEU A 44 10.55 2.26 -0.02
N LEU A 45 10.99 1.52 1.00
CA LEU A 45 10.15 0.63 1.78
C LEU A 45 9.99 1.16 3.20
N VAL A 46 8.86 0.89 3.79
CA VAL A 46 8.56 1.09 5.22
C VAL A 46 8.57 -0.24 5.95
N LYS A 47 8.99 -0.20 7.20
CA LYS A 47 8.95 -1.34 8.10
C LYS A 47 7.78 -1.14 9.06
N GLN A 48 6.74 -1.94 8.91
CA GLN A 48 5.47 -1.76 9.60
C GLN A 48 5.07 -3.00 10.39
N PHE A 49 4.56 -2.82 11.61
CA PHE A 49 3.98 -3.89 12.38
C PHE A 49 2.57 -4.21 11.89
N ARG A 50 2.32 -5.49 11.67
CA ARG A 50 0.99 -5.98 11.25
C ARG A 50 0.38 -6.87 12.32
N PRO A 51 -0.57 -6.34 13.11
CA PRO A 51 -1.20 -7.09 14.21
C PRO A 51 -1.82 -8.43 13.78
N ALA A 52 -2.37 -8.49 12.56
CA ALA A 52 -2.94 -9.72 12.02
C ALA A 52 -1.92 -10.87 11.86
N LEU A 53 -0.65 -10.51 11.64
CA LEU A 53 0.46 -11.45 11.51
C LEU A 53 1.27 -11.57 12.78
N MET A 54 1.15 -10.60 13.71
CA MET A 54 2.01 -10.42 14.87
C MET A 54 3.48 -10.31 14.50
N GLU A 55 3.74 -9.72 13.33
CA GLU A 55 5.07 -9.59 12.72
C GLU A 55 5.27 -8.19 12.14
N THR A 56 6.54 -7.86 11.94
CA THR A 56 6.94 -6.65 11.22
C THR A 56 7.28 -7.00 9.79
N THR A 57 6.65 -6.31 8.84
CA THR A 57 6.77 -6.53 7.40
C THR A 57 7.49 -5.39 6.71
N LEU A 58 8.04 -5.65 5.53
CA LEU A 58 8.54 -4.63 4.61
C LEU A 58 7.50 -4.37 3.53
N GLU A 59 7.04 -3.13 3.42
CA GLU A 59 5.96 -2.73 2.53
C GLU A 59 6.32 -1.47 1.74
N ILE A 60 5.67 -1.21 0.62
CA ILE A 60 5.67 0.15 0.06
C ILE A 60 4.69 1.01 0.84
N PRO A 61 4.94 2.32 1.03
CA PRO A 61 4.05 3.23 1.73
C PRO A 61 2.62 3.17 1.19
N ALA A 62 1.63 3.14 2.09
CA ALA A 62 0.23 2.99 1.72
C ALA A 62 -0.70 3.55 2.78
N GLY A 63 -1.83 4.11 2.36
CA GLY A 63 -2.84 4.65 3.25
C GLY A 63 -4.26 4.30 2.85
N THR A 64 -5.14 4.36 3.83
CA THR A 64 -6.56 4.06 3.69
C THR A 64 -7.36 5.31 3.33
N LEU A 65 -8.24 5.21 2.33
CA LEU A 65 -9.17 6.27 1.92
C LEU A 65 -10.43 6.23 2.80
N ASP A 66 -10.30 6.55 4.07
CA ASP A 66 -11.40 6.57 5.03
C ASP A 66 -12.07 7.96 5.15
N ASN A 67 -11.37 9.01 4.78
CA ASN A 67 -11.91 10.37 4.71
C ASN A 67 -12.54 10.64 3.34
N LYS A 68 -13.86 10.82 3.30
CA LYS A 68 -14.61 11.04 2.06
C LYS A 68 -14.34 12.40 1.38
N GLU A 69 -13.78 13.34 2.10
CA GLU A 69 -13.45 14.68 1.59
C GLU A 69 -12.04 14.74 1.02
N GLU A 70 -11.24 13.70 1.23
CA GLU A 70 -9.85 13.61 0.79
C GLU A 70 -9.76 12.88 -0.56
N SER A 71 -9.10 13.48 -1.53
CA SER A 71 -8.79 12.80 -2.80
C SER A 71 -7.70 11.73 -2.61
N ALA A 72 -7.62 10.78 -3.54
CA ALA A 72 -6.61 9.72 -3.49
C ALA A 72 -5.17 10.27 -3.46
N ILE A 73 -4.90 11.40 -4.11
CA ILE A 73 -3.57 12.03 -4.11
C ILE A 73 -3.30 12.75 -2.79
N GLU A 74 -4.29 13.43 -2.22
CA GLU A 74 -4.13 14.08 -0.92
C GLU A 74 -3.87 13.06 0.18
N CYS A 75 -4.65 11.96 0.22
CA CYS A 75 -4.41 10.83 1.10
C CYS A 75 -2.99 10.28 0.94
N LEU A 76 -2.57 9.99 -0.30
CA LEU A 76 -1.23 9.50 -0.57
C LEU A 76 -0.14 10.43 -0.04
N LEU A 77 -0.26 11.74 -0.27
CA LEU A 77 0.72 12.73 0.18
C LEU A 77 0.79 12.85 1.70
N ARG A 78 -0.36 12.76 2.38
CA ARG A 78 -0.44 12.75 3.83
C ARG A 78 0.26 11.53 4.41
N GLU A 79 -0.10 10.32 3.93
CA GLU A 79 0.49 9.05 4.37
C GLU A 79 2.00 9.00 4.13
N LEU A 80 2.46 9.43 2.94
CA LEU A 80 3.89 9.50 2.65
C LEU A 80 4.65 10.39 3.63
N LYS A 81 4.05 11.51 4.03
CA LYS A 81 4.65 12.40 5.02
C LYS A 81 4.67 11.77 6.42
N GLU A 82 3.58 11.09 6.80
CA GLU A 82 3.44 10.43 8.10
C GLU A 82 4.38 9.22 8.22
N GLU A 83 4.42 8.35 7.22
CA GLU A 83 5.21 7.12 7.23
C GLU A 83 6.70 7.31 6.91
N THR A 84 7.05 8.31 6.08
CA THR A 84 8.44 8.48 5.60
C THR A 84 9.09 9.79 5.98
N GLY A 85 8.32 10.77 6.47
CA GLY A 85 8.78 12.13 6.72
C GLY A 85 9.06 12.95 5.45
N ILE A 86 8.84 12.38 4.26
CA ILE A 86 9.17 13.02 2.97
C ILE A 86 7.93 13.70 2.40
N SER A 87 8.11 14.93 1.91
CA SER A 87 7.06 15.67 1.21
C SER A 87 7.30 15.64 -0.30
N PHE A 88 6.30 15.20 -1.05
CA PHE A 88 6.32 15.14 -2.51
C PHE A 88 5.38 16.19 -3.12
N SER A 89 5.71 16.68 -4.32
CA SER A 89 4.82 17.58 -5.08
C SER A 89 3.92 16.78 -6.03
N ASN A 90 2.68 17.24 -6.21
CA ASN A 90 1.69 16.60 -7.10
C ASN A 90 2.19 16.40 -8.54
N GLY A 91 3.05 17.27 -9.06
CA GLY A 91 3.55 17.18 -10.44
C GLY A 91 4.50 16.01 -10.73
N LYS A 92 4.86 15.22 -9.71
CA LYS A 92 5.75 14.05 -9.83
C LYS A 92 5.05 12.72 -9.57
N ILE A 93 3.72 12.71 -9.43
CA ILE A 93 2.92 11.54 -9.04
C ILE A 93 2.14 11.04 -10.25
N GLU A 94 2.37 9.80 -10.65
CA GLU A 94 1.72 9.14 -11.77
C GLU A 94 0.92 7.93 -11.29
N HIS A 95 -0.39 7.87 -11.59
CA HIS A 95 -1.16 6.65 -11.37
C HIS A 95 -0.75 5.59 -12.40
N VAL A 96 -0.31 4.42 -11.94
CA VAL A 96 0.24 3.39 -12.82
C VAL A 96 -0.68 2.19 -13.01
N PHE A 97 -1.35 1.75 -11.98
CA PHE A 97 -2.39 0.71 -12.04
C PHE A 97 -3.25 0.70 -10.78
N SER A 98 -4.34 -0.05 -10.85
CA SER A 98 -5.17 -0.37 -9.68
C SER A 98 -5.47 -1.86 -9.66
N TYR A 99 -5.66 -2.42 -8.48
CA TYR A 99 -6.04 -3.81 -8.33
C TYR A 99 -6.96 -4.02 -7.13
N LYS A 100 -7.63 -5.17 -7.11
CA LYS A 100 -8.49 -5.58 -5.99
C LYS A 100 -7.76 -6.65 -5.17
N PRO A 101 -7.35 -6.35 -3.93
CA PRO A 101 -6.55 -7.29 -3.13
C PRO A 101 -7.26 -8.61 -2.84
N MET A 102 -8.58 -8.56 -2.64
CA MET A 102 -9.36 -9.69 -2.10
C MET A 102 -10.71 -9.86 -2.82
N MET A 103 -10.71 -10.00 -4.16
CA MET A 103 -11.93 -10.06 -4.98
C MET A 103 -12.94 -11.14 -4.56
N GLY A 104 -12.50 -12.19 -3.87
CA GLY A 104 -13.38 -13.28 -3.44
C GLY A 104 -14.39 -12.86 -2.39
N PHE A 105 -14.10 -11.85 -1.58
CA PHE A 105 -14.94 -11.45 -0.47
C PHE A 105 -14.90 -9.96 -0.11
N SER A 106 -14.09 -9.15 -0.81
CA SER A 106 -14.06 -7.69 -0.66
C SER A 106 -14.14 -7.01 -2.02
N ASN A 107 -14.66 -5.79 -2.03
CA ASN A 107 -14.72 -4.93 -3.21
C ASN A 107 -13.74 -3.75 -3.16
N SER A 108 -12.92 -3.67 -2.12
CA SER A 108 -11.92 -2.60 -1.97
C SER A 108 -10.96 -2.54 -3.16
N LEU A 109 -10.49 -1.35 -3.47
CA LEU A 109 -9.59 -1.05 -4.57
C LEU A 109 -8.30 -0.45 -4.01
N MET A 110 -7.16 -0.99 -4.42
CA MET A 110 -5.85 -0.38 -4.21
C MET A 110 -5.45 0.40 -5.46
N LYS A 111 -5.15 1.69 -5.31
CA LYS A 111 -4.60 2.53 -6.38
C LYS A 111 -3.10 2.68 -6.15
N VAL A 112 -2.31 2.37 -7.17
CA VAL A 112 -0.85 2.41 -7.08
C VAL A 112 -0.30 3.56 -7.92
N TYR A 113 0.56 4.35 -7.31
CA TYR A 113 1.20 5.50 -7.92
C TYR A 113 2.71 5.31 -8.00
N LEU A 114 3.33 5.86 -9.04
CA LEU A 114 4.77 5.93 -9.21
C LEU A 114 5.26 7.34 -8.90
N ILE A 115 6.31 7.43 -8.10
CA ILE A 115 7.05 8.65 -7.80
C ILE A 115 8.52 8.40 -8.11
N ARG A 116 9.06 9.16 -9.07
CA ARG A 116 10.49 9.17 -9.35
C ARG A 116 11.12 10.37 -8.64
N THR A 117 12.17 10.10 -7.86
CA THR A 117 12.82 11.13 -7.06
C THR A 117 14.35 10.96 -7.07
N VAL A 118 15.07 11.99 -6.65
CA VAL A 118 16.47 11.83 -6.25
C VAL A 118 16.48 11.28 -4.83
N LYS A 119 17.58 10.61 -4.44
CA LYS A 119 17.73 10.05 -3.09
C LYS A 119 17.69 11.19 -2.06
N GLU A 120 16.49 11.45 -1.55
CA GLU A 120 16.33 12.40 -0.46
C GLU A 120 16.82 11.77 0.84
N ARG A 121 17.40 12.57 1.71
CA ARG A 121 17.73 12.10 3.05
C ARG A 121 16.43 11.82 3.77
N LEU A 122 16.23 10.56 4.15
CA LEU A 122 15.19 10.20 5.09
C LEU A 122 15.47 10.98 6.38
N ILE A 123 14.52 11.82 6.79
CA ILE A 123 14.61 12.51 8.06
C ILE A 123 14.22 11.48 9.12
N SER A 124 15.20 10.82 9.68
CA SER A 124 15.07 9.65 10.57
C SER A 124 14.27 9.87 11.86
N ASN A 125 13.69 11.03 12.09
CA ASN A 125 13.03 11.39 13.35
C ASN A 125 11.59 11.90 13.19
N VAL A 126 10.93 11.67 12.06
CA VAL A 126 9.60 12.24 11.79
C VAL A 126 8.67 11.17 11.20
N ILE A 127 8.70 9.98 11.75
CA ILE A 127 7.66 8.98 11.51
C ILE A 127 6.56 9.28 12.53
N HIS A 128 5.40 9.69 12.06
CA HIS A 128 4.25 10.04 12.90
C HIS A 128 3.20 8.92 12.96
N ASP A 129 3.48 7.79 12.32
CA ASP A 129 2.64 6.61 12.36
C ASP A 129 3.12 5.67 13.48
N GLU A 130 2.23 5.27 14.38
CA GLU A 130 2.55 4.43 15.54
C GLU A 130 2.98 3.01 15.12
N ASP A 131 2.53 2.54 13.95
CA ASP A 131 2.81 1.19 13.45
C ASP A 131 4.02 1.13 12.51
N VAL A 132 4.55 2.28 12.04
CA VAL A 132 5.72 2.36 11.15
C VAL A 132 6.98 2.70 11.95
N TYR A 133 7.98 1.83 11.89
CA TYR A 133 9.21 1.98 12.68
C TYR A 133 10.38 2.56 11.90
N GLU A 134 10.41 2.36 10.59
CA GLU A 134 11.54 2.72 9.76
C GLU A 134 11.11 2.89 8.30
N ALA A 135 11.72 3.84 7.61
CA ALA A 135 11.66 3.94 6.15
C ALA A 135 13.09 3.82 5.59
N LYS A 136 13.29 2.95 4.60
CA LYS A 136 14.61 2.69 4.02
C LYS A 136 14.58 2.47 2.52
N TRP A 137 15.67 2.85 1.86
CA TRP A 137 15.90 2.54 0.46
C TRP A 137 16.46 1.12 0.32
N VAL A 138 15.85 0.32 -0.56
CA VAL A 138 16.26 -1.07 -0.83
C VAL A 138 16.43 -1.24 -2.32
N GLY A 139 17.57 -1.83 -2.72
CA GLY A 139 17.87 -2.09 -4.11
C GLY A 139 16.91 -3.11 -4.74
N LEU A 140 16.62 -2.93 -6.03
CA LEU A 140 15.66 -3.78 -6.75
C LEU A 140 16.09 -5.26 -6.75
N GLU A 141 17.40 -5.54 -6.83
CA GLU A 141 17.93 -6.92 -6.78
C GLU A 141 17.68 -7.55 -5.39
N GLU A 142 17.99 -6.82 -4.32
CA GLU A 142 17.75 -7.29 -2.94
C GLU A 142 16.27 -7.59 -2.70
N ILE A 143 15.37 -6.74 -3.23
CA ILE A 143 13.93 -6.99 -3.15
C ILE A 143 13.57 -8.31 -3.85
N GLY A 144 14.14 -8.55 -5.04
CA GLY A 144 13.92 -9.80 -5.77
C GLY A 144 14.35 -11.04 -4.97
N GLU A 145 15.53 -10.99 -4.33
CA GLU A 145 16.01 -12.06 -3.45
C GLU A 145 15.10 -12.28 -2.25
N LYS A 146 14.64 -11.21 -1.61
CA LYS A 146 13.70 -11.27 -0.47
C LYS A 146 12.31 -11.82 -0.85
N ILE A 147 11.84 -11.55 -2.05
CA ILE A 147 10.60 -12.16 -2.58
C ILE A 147 10.81 -13.67 -2.80
N GLN A 148 11.93 -14.07 -3.41
CA GLN A 148 12.23 -15.48 -3.67
C GLN A 148 12.43 -16.31 -2.39
N SER A 149 13.04 -15.72 -1.37
CA SER A 149 13.24 -16.36 -0.06
C SER A 149 11.97 -16.42 0.80
N GLY A 150 10.91 -15.67 0.42
CA GLY A 150 9.70 -15.53 1.23
C GLY A 150 9.82 -14.56 2.40
N GLU A 151 10.88 -13.76 2.48
CA GLU A 151 10.99 -12.68 3.47
C GLU A 151 10.03 -11.54 3.18
N ILE A 152 9.78 -11.24 1.89
CA ILE A 152 8.76 -10.30 1.44
C ILE A 152 7.58 -11.07 0.87
N LEU A 153 6.44 -10.99 1.55
CA LEU A 153 5.17 -11.58 1.12
C LEU A 153 4.11 -10.52 0.77
N ASP A 154 4.41 -9.25 0.99
CA ASP A 154 3.49 -8.17 0.70
C ASP A 154 3.26 -8.03 -0.81
N VAL A 155 1.99 -8.17 -1.21
CA VAL A 155 1.61 -8.13 -2.64
C VAL A 155 1.91 -6.79 -3.30
N LYS A 156 1.88 -5.69 -2.55
CA LYS A 156 2.17 -4.34 -3.08
C LYS A 156 3.64 -4.24 -3.48
N VAL A 157 4.55 -4.76 -2.66
CA VAL A 157 6.00 -4.82 -2.97
C VAL A 157 6.26 -5.74 -4.15
N ILE A 158 5.63 -6.92 -4.19
CA ILE A 158 5.78 -7.87 -5.29
C ILE A 158 5.33 -7.24 -6.62
N LEU A 159 4.18 -6.58 -6.64
CA LEU A 159 3.68 -5.89 -7.83
C LEU A 159 4.59 -4.71 -8.23
N ALA A 160 5.09 -3.93 -7.26
CA ALA A 160 6.03 -2.84 -7.50
C ALA A 160 7.32 -3.36 -8.16
N TYR A 161 7.88 -4.44 -7.63
CA TYR A 161 9.07 -5.09 -8.17
C TYR A 161 8.88 -5.51 -9.64
N TYR A 162 7.85 -6.29 -9.93
CA TYR A 162 7.59 -6.74 -11.30
C TYR A 162 7.22 -5.61 -12.26
N TYR A 163 6.51 -4.59 -11.78
CA TYR A 163 6.21 -3.42 -12.57
C TYR A 163 7.50 -2.68 -12.99
N LEU A 164 8.41 -2.40 -12.06
CA LEU A 164 9.68 -1.75 -12.38
C LEU A 164 10.57 -2.61 -13.29
N LYS A 165 10.63 -3.91 -13.07
CA LYS A 165 11.35 -4.84 -13.98
C LYS A 165 10.78 -4.79 -15.40
N SER A 166 9.47 -4.67 -15.56
CA SER A 166 8.83 -4.55 -16.89
C SER A 166 9.18 -3.26 -17.64
N LEU A 167 9.57 -2.21 -16.91
CA LEU A 167 10.03 -0.95 -17.50
C LEU A 167 11.51 -0.98 -17.94
N GLY A 168 12.21 -2.10 -17.77
CA GLY A 168 13.63 -2.21 -18.06
C GLY A 168 14.52 -1.52 -17.02
N THR A 169 14.01 -1.29 -15.83
CA THR A 169 14.77 -0.78 -14.69
C THR A 169 15.59 -1.96 -14.13
N THR A 170 16.85 -2.07 -14.56
CA THR A 170 17.83 -3.08 -14.09
C THR A 170 18.92 -2.41 -13.29
#